data_a5c9103c1a1f46522279725980f0c16d
#
_entry.id   a5c9103c1a1f46522279725980f0c16d
#
_cell.length_a   1.000
_cell.length_b   1.000
_cell.length_c   1.000
_cell.angle_alpha   90.00
_cell.angle_beta   90.00
_cell.angle_gamma   90.00
#
_symmetry.space_group_name_H-M   'P 1'
#
loop_
_entity.id
_entity.type
_entity.pdbx_description
1 polymer ?
#
loop_
_entity_poly.entity_id
_entity_poly.type
_entity_poly.pdbx_seq_one_letter_code
_entity_poly.pdbx_strand_id
1 'polypeptide(L)'
;GDLIRAVYVWQVYRGALPHLVPLSEIEALRPEADQFVADTVESVVRELGIEPDAAIERVSYYGHPGKWLAKLSQEVDLVVVSRRGHSNVPTLLLGSVSSYVVHHAHCPVAVIPEDRSVDSSS
;
A
#
# COMPACT_ATOMS: atom_id res chain seq x y z
N GLY A 1 -16.04 8.86 -14.33
CA GLY A 1 -14.76 8.23 -14.36
C GLY A 1 -14.50 7.40 -13.12
N ASP A 2 -13.44 6.65 -13.18
CA ASP A 2 -13.07 5.78 -12.07
C ASP A 2 -12.36 6.57 -10.99
N LEU A 3 -12.62 6.17 -9.75
CA LEU A 3 -11.93 6.72 -8.60
C LEU A 3 -10.81 5.77 -8.19
N ILE A 4 -9.62 6.31 -8.05
CA ILE A 4 -8.48 5.55 -7.54
C ILE A 4 -8.24 5.98 -6.11
N ARG A 5 -8.05 5.01 -5.24
CA ARG A 5 -7.71 5.29 -3.85
C ARG A 5 -6.30 4.74 -3.59
N ALA A 6 -5.37 5.65 -3.35
CA ALA A 6 -4.01 5.29 -2.99
C ALA A 6 -3.95 5.15 -1.47
N VAL A 7 -3.62 3.97 -1.00
CA VAL A 7 -3.71 3.62 0.42
C VAL A 7 -2.33 3.29 0.95
N TYR A 8 -1.98 3.93 2.05
CA TYR A 8 -0.76 3.63 2.78
C TYR A 8 -1.15 3.17 4.19
N VAL A 9 -0.73 1.98 4.56
CA VAL A 9 -1.00 1.45 5.90
C VAL A 9 0.34 1.33 6.61
N TRP A 10 0.40 1.88 7.83
CA TRP A 10 1.65 2.00 8.55
C TRP A 10 1.50 1.57 10.01
N GLN A 11 2.63 1.18 10.59
CA GLN A 11 2.68 0.75 11.99
C GLN A 11 3.96 1.25 12.62
N VAL A 12 3.91 1.43 13.94
CA VAL A 12 5.09 1.72 14.74
C VAL A 12 5.51 0.42 15.41
N TYR A 13 6.77 0.06 15.22
CA TYR A 13 7.34 -1.11 15.86
C TYR A 13 8.35 -0.67 16.90
N ARG A 14 8.25 -1.22 18.09
CA ARG A 14 9.20 -0.97 19.16
C ARG A 14 9.66 -2.31 19.70
N GLY A 15 10.93 -2.64 19.45
CA GLY A 15 11.47 -3.91 19.83
C GLY A 15 10.96 -5.02 18.94
N ALA A 16 10.92 -6.23 19.48
CA ALA A 16 10.60 -7.42 18.70
C ALA A 16 9.10 -7.66 18.53
N LEU A 17 8.27 -6.96 19.28
CA LEU A 17 6.82 -7.17 19.26
C LEU A 17 6.10 -5.91 18.86
N PRO A 18 5.01 -6.04 18.07
CA PRO A 18 4.14 -4.90 17.85
C PRO A 18 3.48 -4.57 19.19
N HIS A 19 3.77 -3.40 19.69
CA HIS A 19 3.27 -3.01 20.99
C HIS A 19 2.08 -2.09 20.88
N LEU A 20 1.36 -2.03 21.98
CA LEU A 20 0.34 -1.04 22.15
C LEU A 20 1.01 0.32 22.12
N VAL A 21 0.70 1.07 21.08
CA VAL A 21 1.19 2.42 20.90
C VAL A 21 0.09 3.36 21.35
N PRO A 22 0.38 4.33 22.20
CA PRO A 22 -0.66 5.29 22.63
C PRO A 22 -1.28 6.01 21.45
N LEU A 23 -2.59 6.22 21.51
CA LEU A 23 -3.30 6.93 20.44
C LEU A 23 -2.69 8.30 20.19
N SER A 24 -2.24 8.97 21.24
CA SER A 24 -1.61 10.28 21.09
C SER A 24 -0.37 10.23 20.21
N GLU A 25 0.41 9.15 20.30
CA GLU A 25 1.59 8.99 19.48
C GLU A 25 1.21 8.72 18.04
N ILE A 26 0.20 7.88 17.81
CA ILE A 26 -0.30 7.61 16.47
C ILE A 26 -0.78 8.91 15.82
N GLU A 27 -1.56 9.70 16.56
CA GLU A 27 -2.06 10.95 16.04
C GLU A 27 -0.93 11.95 15.75
N ALA A 28 0.13 11.93 16.55
CA ALA A 28 1.27 12.82 16.34
C ALA A 28 2.04 12.46 15.05
N LEU A 29 2.04 11.20 14.68
CA LEU A 29 2.77 10.72 13.50
C LEU A 29 1.91 10.70 12.24
N ARG A 30 0.61 10.84 12.36
CA ARG A 30 -0.31 10.77 11.22
C ARG A 30 0.00 11.79 10.11
N PRO A 31 0.35 13.03 10.42
CA PRO A 31 0.66 13.99 9.34
C PRO A 31 1.82 13.53 8.46
N GLU A 32 2.81 12.87 9.03
CA GLU A 32 3.93 12.35 8.25
C GLU A 32 3.48 11.22 7.33
N ALA A 33 2.61 10.36 7.80
CA ALA A 33 2.08 9.27 6.98
C ALA A 33 1.23 9.83 5.84
N ASP A 34 0.39 10.81 6.12
CA ASP A 34 -0.42 11.46 5.09
C ASP A 34 0.45 12.16 4.06
N GLN A 35 1.52 12.81 4.51
CA GLN A 35 2.45 13.46 3.60
C GLN A 35 3.18 12.46 2.72
N PHE A 36 3.53 11.30 3.29
CA PHE A 36 4.23 10.27 2.54
C PHE A 36 3.38 9.77 1.38
N VAL A 37 2.11 9.46 1.61
CA VAL A 37 1.26 8.97 0.53
C VAL A 37 1.00 10.07 -0.50
N ALA A 38 0.83 11.30 -0.07
CA ALA A 38 0.63 12.41 -0.98
C ALA A 38 1.85 12.62 -1.89
N ASP A 39 3.05 12.59 -1.31
CA ASP A 39 4.28 12.75 -2.06
C ASP A 39 4.51 11.61 -3.03
N THR A 40 4.19 10.39 -2.59
CA THR A 40 4.33 9.21 -3.43
C THR A 40 3.42 9.29 -4.64
N VAL A 41 2.16 9.64 -4.44
CA VAL A 41 1.21 9.78 -5.54
C VAL A 41 1.65 10.88 -6.50
N GLU A 42 2.09 12.02 -5.97
CA GLU A 42 2.55 13.12 -6.81
C GLU A 42 3.74 12.71 -7.67
N SER A 43 4.66 11.97 -7.08
CA SER A 43 5.83 11.49 -7.80
C SER A 43 5.44 10.55 -8.95
N VAL A 44 4.54 9.60 -8.67
CA VAL A 44 4.09 8.64 -9.68
C VAL A 44 3.30 9.34 -10.79
N VAL A 45 2.42 10.26 -10.44
CA VAL A 45 1.63 11.01 -11.41
C VAL A 45 2.55 11.79 -12.36
N ARG A 46 3.56 12.43 -11.81
CA ARG A 46 4.53 13.17 -12.59
C ARG A 46 5.34 12.25 -13.51
N GLU A 47 5.80 11.13 -12.97
CA GLU A 47 6.62 10.18 -13.71
C GLU A 47 5.86 9.54 -14.86
N LEU A 48 4.58 9.23 -14.64
CA LEU A 48 3.75 8.58 -15.65
C LEU A 48 3.03 9.54 -16.58
N GLY A 49 3.10 10.85 -16.31
CA GLY A 49 2.42 11.83 -17.14
C GLY A 49 0.91 11.79 -17.05
N ILE A 50 0.39 11.38 -15.89
CA ILE A 50 -1.05 11.30 -15.66
C ILE A 50 -1.61 12.72 -15.52
N GLU A 51 -2.85 12.92 -16.00
CA GLU A 51 -3.50 14.22 -15.89
C GLU A 51 -3.59 14.65 -14.42
N PRO A 52 -3.25 15.92 -14.14
CA PRO A 52 -3.25 16.38 -12.75
C PRO A 52 -4.60 16.32 -12.05
N ASP A 53 -5.68 16.36 -12.80
CA ASP A 53 -7.03 16.33 -12.23
C ASP A 53 -7.62 14.93 -12.17
N ALA A 54 -6.80 13.90 -12.38
CA ALA A 54 -7.28 12.54 -12.21
C ALA A 54 -7.76 12.34 -10.77
N ALA A 55 -8.86 11.61 -10.62
CA ALA A 55 -9.47 11.40 -9.31
C ALA A 55 -8.69 10.34 -8.52
N ILE A 56 -7.70 10.79 -7.78
CA ILE A 56 -6.87 9.94 -6.94
C ILE A 56 -7.02 10.40 -5.49
N GLU A 57 -7.68 9.58 -4.69
CA GLU A 57 -7.81 9.83 -3.27
C GLU A 57 -6.57 9.30 -2.56
N ARG A 58 -6.08 10.03 -1.58
CA ARG A 58 -4.88 9.67 -0.84
C ARG A 58 -5.25 9.48 0.62
N VAL A 59 -5.06 8.28 1.12
CA VAL A 59 -5.43 7.97 2.51
C VAL A 59 -4.35 7.15 3.19
N SER A 60 -4.23 7.34 4.48
CA SER A 60 -3.35 6.50 5.29
C SER A 60 -4.14 5.92 6.46
N TYR A 61 -3.76 4.72 6.86
CA TYR A 61 -4.37 4.04 7.99
C TYR A 61 -3.28 3.45 8.87
N TYR A 62 -3.53 3.46 10.17
CA TYR A 62 -2.62 2.81 11.10
C TYR A 62 -3.08 1.39 11.37
N GLY A 63 -2.18 0.43 11.18
CA GLY A 63 -2.47 -0.95 11.53
C GLY A 63 -1.80 -1.95 10.61
N HIS A 64 -2.38 -3.13 10.53
CA HIS A 64 -1.84 -4.23 9.74
C HIS A 64 -2.25 -4.06 8.27
N PRO A 65 -1.28 -3.95 7.35
CA PRO A 65 -1.62 -3.66 5.94
C PRO A 65 -2.57 -4.67 5.32
N GLY A 66 -2.32 -5.96 5.51
CA GLY A 66 -3.17 -6.99 4.92
C GLY A 66 -4.60 -6.91 5.40
N LYS A 67 -4.77 -6.73 6.71
CA LYS A 67 -6.11 -6.65 7.29
C LYS A 67 -6.86 -5.41 6.84
N TRP A 68 -6.17 -4.27 6.76
CA TRP A 68 -6.79 -3.05 6.28
C TRP A 68 -7.24 -3.19 4.82
N LEU A 69 -6.37 -3.73 3.96
CA LEU A 69 -6.71 -3.88 2.55
C LEU A 69 -7.84 -4.88 2.35
N ALA A 70 -7.85 -5.97 3.11
CA ALA A 70 -8.94 -6.93 3.04
C ALA A 70 -10.27 -6.28 3.45
N LYS A 71 -10.24 -5.45 4.49
CA LYS A 71 -11.43 -4.73 4.92
C LYS A 71 -11.90 -3.74 3.86
N LEU A 72 -10.98 -2.97 3.30
CA LEU A 72 -11.30 -1.99 2.28
C LEU A 72 -11.79 -2.64 0.99
N SER A 73 -11.43 -3.89 0.74
CA SER A 73 -11.88 -4.60 -0.46
C SER A 73 -13.39 -4.79 -0.50
N GLN A 74 -14.08 -4.60 0.62
CA GLN A 74 -15.55 -4.65 0.64
C GLN A 74 -16.18 -3.42 0.00
N GLU A 75 -15.40 -2.36 -0.18
CA GLU A 75 -15.91 -1.07 -0.65
C GLU A 75 -15.45 -0.72 -2.06
N VAL A 76 -14.63 -1.56 -2.67
CA VAL A 76 -14.02 -1.23 -3.96
C VAL A 76 -14.23 -2.38 -4.94
N ASP A 77 -14.02 -2.09 -6.21
CA ASP A 77 -14.21 -3.07 -7.27
C ASP A 77 -12.95 -3.88 -7.57
N LEU A 78 -11.80 -3.37 -7.17
CA LEU A 78 -10.53 -4.01 -7.44
C LEU A 78 -9.48 -3.51 -6.45
N VAL A 79 -8.69 -4.42 -5.92
CA VAL A 79 -7.52 -4.08 -5.12
C VAL A 79 -6.27 -4.43 -5.92
N VAL A 80 -5.32 -3.51 -5.93
CA VAL A 80 -4.05 -3.71 -6.64
C VAL A 80 -2.92 -3.67 -5.61
N VAL A 81 -2.11 -4.70 -5.60
CA VAL A 81 -0.96 -4.79 -4.71
C VAL A 81 0.24 -5.30 -5.50
N SER A 82 1.43 -5.01 -5.02
CA SER A 82 2.61 -5.60 -5.62
C SER A 82 2.79 -7.02 -5.08
N ARG A 83 3.46 -7.86 -5.86
CA ARG A 83 3.63 -9.26 -5.50
C ARG A 83 4.37 -9.43 -4.18
N ARG A 84 5.30 -8.54 -3.88
CA ARG A 84 6.06 -8.58 -2.63
C ARG A 84 6.58 -7.19 -2.29
N GLY A 85 7.02 -7.03 -1.04
CA GLY A 85 7.58 -5.78 -0.60
C GLY A 85 9.06 -5.67 -0.96
N HIS A 86 9.87 -5.19 -0.04
CA HIS A 86 11.27 -4.88 -0.29
C HIS A 86 12.22 -6.04 -0.01
N SER A 87 11.72 -7.24 0.18
CA SER A 87 12.56 -8.38 0.50
C SER A 87 13.05 -9.09 -0.75
N ASN A 88 14.15 -9.84 -0.59
CA ASN A 88 14.75 -10.62 -1.67
C ASN A 88 14.21 -12.04 -1.71
N VAL A 89 12.90 -12.19 -1.62
CA VAL A 89 12.30 -13.52 -1.70
C VAL A 89 12.27 -14.01 -3.14
N PRO A 90 12.20 -15.33 -3.34
CA PRO A 90 12.08 -15.88 -4.68
C PRO A 90 10.88 -15.33 -5.44
N THR A 91 11.00 -15.24 -6.75
CA THR A 91 9.99 -14.61 -7.60
C THR A 91 8.64 -15.30 -7.58
N LEU A 92 8.60 -16.57 -7.19
CA LEU A 92 7.36 -17.33 -7.18
C LEU A 92 6.55 -17.13 -5.89
N LEU A 93 7.12 -16.49 -4.89
CA LEU A 93 6.44 -16.27 -3.63
C LEU A 93 5.79 -14.90 -3.56
N LEU A 94 4.62 -14.84 -2.97
CA LEU A 94 3.97 -13.57 -2.66
C LEU A 94 4.53 -13.03 -1.36
N GLY A 95 4.54 -11.71 -1.22
CA GLY A 95 4.86 -11.09 0.05
C GLY A 95 3.77 -11.37 1.08
N SER A 96 4.05 -11.07 2.34
CA SER A 96 3.09 -11.34 3.42
C SER A 96 1.79 -10.56 3.23
N VAL A 97 1.89 -9.30 2.81
CA VAL A 97 0.70 -8.46 2.62
C VAL A 97 -0.10 -8.95 1.42
N SER A 98 0.55 -9.15 0.28
CA SER A 98 -0.17 -9.58 -0.92
C SER A 98 -0.79 -10.96 -0.74
N SER A 99 -0.10 -11.87 -0.06
CA SER A 99 -0.63 -13.19 0.23
C SER A 99 -1.88 -13.11 1.11
N TYR A 100 -1.83 -12.28 2.16
CA TYR A 100 -2.98 -12.09 3.03
C TYR A 100 -4.17 -11.54 2.25
N VAL A 101 -3.93 -10.52 1.43
CA VAL A 101 -5.00 -9.88 0.67
C VAL A 101 -5.62 -10.86 -0.33
N VAL A 102 -4.79 -11.63 -1.03
CA VAL A 102 -5.30 -12.61 -1.98
C VAL A 102 -6.23 -13.62 -1.32
N HIS A 103 -5.92 -14.03 -0.09
CA HIS A 103 -6.71 -15.03 0.61
C HIS A 103 -7.95 -14.47 1.31
N HIS A 104 -7.98 -13.18 1.61
CA HIS A 104 -9.03 -12.61 2.44
C HIS A 104 -9.85 -11.49 1.78
N ALA A 105 -9.51 -11.09 0.57
CA ALA A 105 -10.21 -10.00 -0.10
C ALA A 105 -11.63 -10.40 -0.49
N HIS A 106 -12.50 -9.40 -0.54
CA HIS A 106 -13.90 -9.55 -0.92
C HIS A 106 -14.18 -9.06 -2.34
N CYS A 107 -13.13 -8.72 -3.08
CA CYS A 107 -13.22 -8.32 -4.48
C CYS A 107 -12.02 -8.89 -5.22
N PRO A 108 -11.99 -8.81 -6.55
CA PRO A 108 -10.81 -9.24 -7.29
C PRO A 108 -9.55 -8.50 -6.87
N VAL A 109 -8.43 -9.20 -6.92
CA VAL A 109 -7.13 -8.66 -6.55
C VAL A 109 -6.19 -8.81 -7.73
N ALA A 110 -5.58 -7.71 -8.16
CA ALA A 110 -4.53 -7.75 -9.17
C ALA A 110 -3.19 -7.71 -8.44
N VAL A 111 -2.36 -8.68 -8.69
CA VAL A 111 -1.03 -8.75 -8.10
C VAL A 111 -0.03 -8.39 -9.18
N ILE A 112 0.64 -7.25 -9.01
CA ILE A 112 1.52 -6.69 -10.01
C ILE A 112 2.94 -7.20 -9.77
N PRO A 113 3.63 -7.68 -10.80
CA PRO A 113 5.01 -8.10 -10.64
C PRO A 113 5.89 -6.92 -10.24
N GLU A 114 7.00 -7.26 -9.60
CA GLU A 114 8.01 -6.27 -9.28
C GLU A 114 8.48 -5.58 -10.58
N ASP A 115 8.81 -4.29 -10.47
CA ASP A 115 9.29 -3.53 -11.61
C ASP A 115 10.59 -4.12 -12.14
N ARG A 116 10.59 -4.51 -13.40
CA ARG A 116 11.75 -5.14 -14.04
C ARG A 116 12.66 -4.16 -14.75
N SER A 117 12.28 -2.91 -14.79
CA SER A 117 13.12 -1.93 -15.46
C SER A 117 14.48 -1.78 -14.76
N VAL A 118 14.52 -2.06 -13.46
CA VAL A 118 15.74 -2.01 -12.67
C VAL A 118 16.66 -3.17 -13.00
N ASP A 119 16.11 -4.27 -13.49
CA ASP A 119 16.87 -5.48 -13.79
C ASP A 119 17.40 -5.51 -15.21
N SER A 120 17.10 -4.52 -15.99
CA SER A 120 17.50 -4.49 -17.40
C SER A 120 19.00 -4.45 -17.58
N SER A 121 19.72 -4.11 -16.55
CA SER A 121 21.17 -4.06 -16.58
C SER A 121 21.82 -5.44 -16.47
N SER A 122 21.06 -6.42 -16.11
CA SER A 122 21.57 -7.75 -15.91
C SER A 122 21.70 -8.51 -17.21
#